data_2552f56363598af094487f2503e05c17
#
_entry.id   2552f56363598af094487f2503e05c17
#
_cell.length_a   1.000
_cell.length_b   1.000
_cell.length_c   1.000
_cell.angle_alpha   90.00
_cell.angle_beta   90.00
_cell.angle_gamma   90.00
#
_symmetry.space_group_name_H-M   'P 1'
#
loop_
_entity.id
_entity.type
_entity.pdbx_description
1 polymer ?
#
loop_
_entity_poly.entity_id
_entity_poly.type
_entity_poly.pdbx_seq_one_letter_code
_entity_poly.pdbx_strand_id
1 'polypeptide(L)'
;MTLAALPGGDLVEEGLADLARGAETIPALLVSIGAPRLRRLGLPVPEPAIPSPEHRLYERLAETDPDSAHSRYNALIRRLVSFENAAECAGL
;
A
#
# COMPACT_ATOMS: atom_id res chain seq x y z
N MET A 1 18.99 1.88 5.07
CA MET A 1 17.97 2.88 4.63
C MET A 1 16.59 2.42 5.10
N THR A 2 15.84 3.33 5.69
CA THR A 2 14.46 3.01 6.06
C THR A 2 13.54 3.29 4.89
N LEU A 3 12.44 2.54 4.78
CA LEU A 3 11.47 2.76 3.71
C LEU A 3 10.84 4.16 3.80
N ALA A 4 10.72 4.69 5.02
CA ALA A 4 10.14 6.02 5.23
C ALA A 4 10.94 7.15 4.57
N ALA A 5 12.21 6.90 4.22
CA ALA A 5 13.02 7.88 3.49
C ALA A 5 12.60 8.04 2.03
N LEU A 6 11.83 7.08 1.49
CA LEU A 6 11.34 7.13 0.12
C LEU A 6 9.93 7.71 0.07
N PRO A 7 9.52 8.32 -1.07
CA PRO A 7 8.14 8.79 -1.23
C PRO A 7 7.14 7.66 -0.97
N GLY A 8 6.15 7.90 -0.13
CA GLY A 8 5.15 6.89 0.21
C GLY A 8 5.65 5.76 1.09
N GLY A 9 6.92 5.77 1.49
CA GLY A 9 7.52 4.71 2.28
C GLY A 9 6.91 4.55 3.66
N ASP A 10 6.45 5.64 4.26
CA ASP A 10 5.74 5.62 5.53
C ASP A 10 4.47 4.77 5.47
N LEU A 11 3.70 4.92 4.39
CA LEU A 11 2.49 4.12 4.17
C LEU A 11 2.83 2.65 3.96
N VAL A 12 3.88 2.36 3.20
CA VAL A 12 4.30 0.98 2.94
C VAL A 12 4.78 0.32 4.22
N GLU A 13 5.60 0.99 5.03
CA GLU A 13 6.03 0.46 6.33
C GLU A 13 4.84 0.14 7.23
N GLU A 14 3.91 1.08 7.34
CA GLU A 14 2.72 0.90 8.17
C GLU A 14 1.88 -0.26 7.66
N GLY A 15 1.68 -0.36 6.34
CA GLY A 15 0.93 -1.44 5.73
C GLY A 15 1.55 -2.81 5.94
N LEU A 16 2.87 -2.91 5.85
CA LEU A 16 3.58 -4.16 6.11
C LEU A 16 3.40 -4.60 7.56
N ALA A 17 3.51 -3.67 8.51
CA ALA A 17 3.31 -3.96 9.93
C ALA A 17 1.87 -4.38 10.21
N ASP A 18 0.90 -3.69 9.60
CA ASP A 18 -0.51 -4.00 9.80
C ASP A 18 -0.86 -5.39 9.25
N LEU A 19 -0.35 -5.73 8.06
CA LEU A 19 -0.55 -7.07 7.50
C LEU A 19 0.09 -8.15 8.37
N ALA A 20 1.27 -7.89 8.92
CA ALA A 20 1.96 -8.85 9.76
C ALA A 20 1.18 -9.18 11.03
N ARG A 21 0.40 -8.24 11.55
CA ARG A 21 -0.46 -8.48 12.72
C ARG A 21 -1.89 -8.83 12.37
N GLY A 22 -2.18 -9.03 11.08
CA GLY A 22 -3.51 -9.44 10.62
C GLY A 22 -4.55 -8.33 10.60
N ALA A 23 -4.14 -7.06 10.60
CA ALA A 23 -5.06 -5.93 10.58
C ALA A 23 -5.37 -5.51 9.14
N GLU A 24 -6.65 -5.27 8.86
CA GLU A 24 -7.07 -4.76 7.56
C GLU A 24 -7.28 -3.24 7.66
N THR A 25 -6.23 -2.49 7.36
CA THR A 25 -6.24 -1.03 7.40
C THR A 25 -6.05 -0.48 5.99
N ILE A 26 -6.22 0.84 5.82
CA ILE A 26 -5.96 1.49 4.52
C ILE A 26 -4.52 1.23 4.06
N PRO A 27 -3.47 1.41 4.89
CA PRO A 27 -2.11 1.05 4.47
C PRO A 27 -1.95 -0.43 4.13
N ALA A 28 -2.58 -1.33 4.89
CA ALA A 28 -2.51 -2.77 4.62
C ALA A 28 -3.13 -3.13 3.27
N LEU A 29 -4.27 -2.51 2.95
CA LEU A 29 -4.93 -2.70 1.66
C LEU A 29 -4.06 -2.17 0.51
N LEU A 30 -3.44 -1.01 0.71
CA LEU A 30 -2.55 -0.42 -0.30
C LEU A 30 -1.35 -1.33 -0.58
N VAL A 31 -0.72 -1.87 0.46
CA VAL A 31 0.39 -2.83 0.32
C VAL A 31 -0.08 -4.10 -0.39
N SER A 32 -1.30 -4.56 -0.08
CA SER A 32 -1.86 -5.74 -0.75
C SER A 32 -2.06 -5.52 -2.25
N ILE A 33 -2.46 -4.30 -2.65
CA ILE A 33 -2.56 -3.94 -4.07
C ILE A 33 -1.20 -4.06 -4.76
N GLY A 34 -0.15 -3.56 -4.11
CA GLY A 34 1.21 -3.59 -4.66
C GLY A 34 1.98 -4.87 -4.39
N ALA A 35 1.38 -5.86 -3.76
CA ALA A 35 2.08 -7.05 -3.27
C ALA A 35 3.00 -7.73 -4.30
N PRO A 36 2.56 -8.01 -5.54
CA PRO A 36 3.45 -8.68 -6.48
C PRO A 36 4.73 -7.91 -6.78
N ARG A 37 4.62 -6.61 -7.00
CA ARG A 37 5.77 -5.77 -7.29
C ARG A 37 6.63 -5.55 -6.05
N LEU A 38 6.00 -5.33 -4.88
CA LEU A 38 6.73 -5.14 -3.63
C LEU A 38 7.54 -6.37 -3.27
N ARG A 39 6.99 -7.58 -3.49
CA ARG A 39 7.73 -8.82 -3.28
C ARG A 39 8.93 -8.93 -4.21
N ARG A 40 8.78 -8.54 -5.46
CA ARG A 40 9.89 -8.53 -6.42
C ARG A 40 10.99 -7.55 -6.02
N LEU A 41 10.62 -6.46 -5.34
CA LEU A 41 11.58 -5.51 -4.79
C LEU A 41 12.26 -6.03 -3.51
N GLY A 42 11.87 -7.21 -3.01
CA GLY A 42 12.48 -7.82 -1.84
C GLY A 42 11.81 -7.48 -0.53
N LEU A 43 10.62 -6.87 -0.56
CA LEU A 43 9.94 -6.51 0.67
C LEU A 43 9.14 -7.69 1.24
N PRO A 44 9.07 -7.82 2.58
CA PRO A 44 8.41 -8.96 3.23
C PRO A 44 6.90 -8.80 3.31
N VAL A 45 6.22 -8.87 2.16
CA VAL A 45 4.76 -8.81 2.13
C VAL A 45 4.21 -10.18 2.52
N PRO A 46 3.43 -10.26 3.62
CA PRO A 46 2.86 -11.54 4.06
C PRO A 46 1.98 -12.19 3.01
N GLU A 47 1.93 -13.53 3.01
CA GLU A 47 1.05 -14.30 2.15
C GLU A 47 0.09 -15.14 3.01
N PRO A 48 -1.18 -15.20 2.62
CA PRO A 48 -1.78 -14.44 1.52
C PRO A 48 -1.98 -12.97 1.89
N ALA A 49 -1.88 -12.08 0.90
CA ALA A 49 -2.30 -10.70 1.06
C ALA A 49 -3.85 -10.64 1.05
N ILE A 50 -4.41 -9.47 1.39
CA ILE A 50 -5.87 -9.32 1.43
C ILE A 50 -6.44 -9.52 0.03
N PRO A 51 -7.46 -10.39 -0.15
CA PRO A 51 -8.06 -10.60 -1.48
C PRO A 51 -8.89 -9.39 -1.93
N SER A 52 -8.94 -9.17 -3.24
CA SER A 52 -9.65 -8.04 -3.85
C SER A 52 -9.34 -6.70 -3.18
N PRO A 53 -8.04 -6.37 -3.01
CA PRO A 53 -7.66 -5.24 -2.18
C PRO A 53 -8.10 -3.89 -2.76
N GLU A 54 -8.15 -3.76 -4.10
CA GLU A 54 -8.58 -2.52 -4.75
C GLU A 54 -10.03 -2.19 -4.39
N HIS A 55 -10.91 -3.18 -4.50
CA HIS A 55 -12.32 -3.03 -4.19
C HIS A 55 -12.53 -2.69 -2.70
N ARG A 56 -11.84 -3.42 -1.83
CA ARG A 56 -11.94 -3.21 -0.39
C ARG A 56 -11.41 -1.85 0.03
N LEU A 57 -10.32 -1.39 -0.59
CA LEU A 57 -9.80 -0.05 -0.31
C LEU A 57 -10.82 1.03 -0.70
N TYR A 58 -11.40 0.91 -1.89
CA TYR A 58 -12.41 1.87 -2.33
C TYR A 58 -13.62 1.88 -1.39
N GLU A 59 -14.09 0.70 -0.98
CA GLU A 59 -15.20 0.59 -0.04
C GLU A 59 -14.90 1.29 1.29
N ARG A 60 -13.69 1.08 1.83
CA ARG A 60 -13.31 1.73 3.10
C ARG A 60 -13.28 3.24 2.99
N LEU A 61 -12.76 3.75 1.89
CA LEU A 61 -12.74 5.20 1.66
C LEU A 61 -14.16 5.77 1.52
N ALA A 62 -15.02 5.03 0.83
CA ALA A 62 -16.41 5.43 0.63
C ALA A 62 -17.23 5.40 1.92
N GLU A 63 -16.90 4.52 2.86
CA GLU A 63 -17.54 4.48 4.17
C GLU A 63 -17.36 5.79 4.95
N THR A 64 -16.16 6.38 4.82
CA THR A 64 -15.83 7.63 5.53
C THR A 64 -16.38 8.85 4.79
N ASP A 65 -16.17 8.91 3.47
CA ASP A 65 -16.60 10.04 2.66
C ASP A 65 -16.79 9.58 1.20
N PRO A 66 -18.04 9.23 0.81
CA PRO A 66 -18.31 8.75 -0.55
C PRO A 66 -17.93 9.77 -1.64
N ASP A 67 -18.06 11.05 -1.34
CA ASP A 67 -17.80 12.09 -2.34
C ASP A 67 -16.34 12.24 -2.68
N SER A 68 -15.44 11.96 -1.74
CA SER A 68 -13.99 12.06 -1.95
C SER A 68 -13.31 10.72 -2.20
N ALA A 69 -14.05 9.60 -2.16
CA ALA A 69 -13.47 8.26 -2.23
C ALA A 69 -12.61 8.06 -3.49
N HIS A 70 -13.11 8.49 -4.64
CA HIS A 70 -12.41 8.32 -5.91
C HIS A 70 -11.08 9.07 -5.95
N SER A 71 -11.08 10.33 -5.55
CA SER A 71 -9.86 11.14 -5.57
C SER A 71 -8.86 10.67 -4.52
N ARG A 72 -9.32 10.24 -3.35
CA ARG A 72 -8.46 9.67 -2.31
C ARG A 72 -7.84 8.35 -2.76
N TYR A 73 -8.64 7.49 -3.38
CA TYR A 73 -8.14 6.23 -3.94
C TYR A 73 -7.01 6.50 -4.93
N ASN A 74 -7.25 7.39 -5.90
CA ASN A 74 -6.24 7.72 -6.90
C ASN A 74 -4.97 8.33 -6.29
N ALA A 75 -5.12 9.18 -5.27
CA ALA A 75 -3.97 9.76 -4.58
C ALA A 75 -3.13 8.69 -3.87
N LEU A 76 -3.77 7.73 -3.23
CA LEU A 76 -3.07 6.62 -2.56
C LEU A 76 -2.34 5.73 -3.58
N ILE A 77 -3.00 5.40 -4.69
CA ILE A 77 -2.36 4.60 -5.74
C ILE A 77 -1.13 5.32 -6.30
N ARG A 78 -1.22 6.64 -6.51
CA ARG A 78 -0.06 7.42 -6.97
C ARG A 78 1.09 7.38 -5.98
N ARG A 79 0.80 7.43 -4.67
CA ARG A 79 1.83 7.32 -3.64
C ARG A 79 2.49 5.94 -3.65
N LEU A 80 1.71 4.89 -3.84
CA LEU A 80 2.24 3.53 -3.97
C LEU A 80 3.18 3.42 -5.17
N VAL A 81 2.74 3.90 -6.34
CA VAL A 81 3.55 3.85 -7.56
C VAL A 81 4.83 4.68 -7.40
N SER A 82 4.75 5.86 -6.78
CA SER A 82 5.93 6.69 -6.51
C SER A 82 6.93 5.96 -5.63
N PHE A 83 6.44 5.26 -4.59
CA PHE A 83 7.30 4.44 -3.74
C PHE A 83 7.98 3.33 -4.55
N GLU A 84 7.20 2.60 -5.34
CA GLU A 84 7.72 1.47 -6.13
C GLU A 84 8.80 1.93 -7.09
N ASN A 85 8.58 3.05 -7.79
CA ASN A 85 9.56 3.60 -8.71
C ASN A 85 10.82 4.07 -7.97
N ALA A 86 10.67 4.74 -6.83
CA ALA A 86 11.80 5.20 -6.04
C ALA A 86 12.60 4.03 -5.47
N ALA A 87 11.92 2.99 -4.99
CA ALA A 87 12.55 1.80 -4.45
C ALA A 87 13.35 1.05 -5.51
N GLU A 88 12.80 0.96 -6.71
CA GLU A 88 13.48 0.32 -7.84
C GLU A 88 14.74 1.10 -8.22
N CYS A 89 14.65 2.43 -8.29
CA CYS A 89 15.81 3.27 -8.57
C CYS A 89 16.87 3.20 -7.46
N ALA A 90 16.46 3.03 -6.21
CA ALA A 90 17.38 2.92 -5.08
C ALA A 90 18.05 1.54 -4.98
N GLY A 91 17.63 0.58 -5.79
CA GLY A 91 18.22 -0.76 -5.79
C GLY A 91 17.79 -1.63 -4.61
N LEU A 92 16.58 -1.42 -4.13
CA LEU A 92 16.03 -2.26 -3.07
C LEU A 92 15.86 -3.70 -3.52
#